data_97793e69dc910c51a30d7c96172cf133
#
_entry.id   97793e69dc910c51a30d7c96172cf133
#
_cell.length_a   1.000
_cell.length_b   1.000
_cell.length_c   1.000
_cell.angle_alpha   90.00
_cell.angle_beta   90.00
_cell.angle_gamma   90.00
#
_symmetry.space_group_name_H-M   'P 1'
#
loop_
_entity.id
_entity.type
_entity.pdbx_description
1 polymer ?
#
loop_
_entity_poly.entity_id
_entity_poly.type
_entity_poly.pdbx_seq_one_letter_code
_entity_poly.pdbx_strand_id
1 'polypeptide(L)'
;MKEEHVHGYRFFRTVVGFFYKLYYKPTIINKEAIPKEGPIIICGNHIHLFDQNTACISTDRMIHYMAKKEHLEGPFGWFFKLSGCISVNREIHDENAKNHALDLLNHGYALGLFPEGTRNQVWGKEEVNKKLYELYKNKIPYKKYIKILKANQVCVSEIMLLDILLEQKKITKEEYKDNALNASVFIEKLLEEKRITEEEYDESLLLPLKFGAVSMAQKTGATIIPVITTGKYVFKNNHLNSRFGNPIKVPADMNLEEAKELLRKEMVRLKKEGLKDIKEGKI
;
A
#
# COMPACT_ATOMS: atom_id res chain seq x y z
N MET A 1 11.88 -21.88 16.52
CA MET A 1 10.94 -21.03 17.32
C MET A 1 9.51 -21.50 17.05
N LYS A 2 8.63 -21.54 18.05
CA LYS A 2 7.19 -21.72 17.78
C LYS A 2 6.58 -20.39 17.37
N GLU A 3 5.75 -20.39 16.33
CA GLU A 3 5.00 -19.19 15.94
C GLU A 3 4.01 -18.82 17.06
N GLU A 4 4.25 -17.68 17.68
CA GLU A 4 3.45 -17.20 18.81
C GLU A 4 2.13 -16.58 18.33
N HIS A 5 1.10 -16.59 19.20
CA HIS A 5 -0.20 -15.95 18.96
C HIS A 5 -1.05 -16.51 17.80
N VAL A 6 -0.73 -17.71 17.24
CA VAL A 6 -1.47 -18.30 16.11
C VAL A 6 -2.98 -18.39 16.36
N HIS A 7 -3.39 -18.76 17.58
CA HIS A 7 -4.82 -18.88 17.93
C HIS A 7 -5.50 -17.50 17.95
N GLY A 8 -4.84 -16.48 18.52
CA GLY A 8 -5.34 -15.11 18.53
C GLY A 8 -5.47 -14.56 17.12
N TYR A 9 -4.42 -14.73 16.29
CA TYR A 9 -4.44 -14.36 14.90
C TYR A 9 -5.60 -15.02 14.13
N ARG A 10 -5.78 -16.34 14.25
CA ARG A 10 -6.86 -17.07 13.58
C ARG A 10 -8.23 -16.56 13.98
N PHE A 11 -8.44 -16.29 15.28
CA PHE A 11 -9.68 -15.69 15.78
C PHE A 11 -9.93 -14.33 15.12
N PHE A 12 -8.98 -13.41 15.18
CA PHE A 12 -9.15 -12.06 14.59
C PHE A 12 -9.26 -12.11 13.07
N ARG A 13 -8.48 -12.95 12.39
CA ARG A 13 -8.61 -13.16 10.94
C ARG A 13 -10.03 -13.61 10.59
N THR A 14 -10.63 -14.52 11.36
CA THR A 14 -12.00 -15.00 11.10
C THR A 14 -13.01 -13.88 11.34
N VAL A 15 -12.98 -13.23 12.50
CA VAL A 15 -13.96 -12.20 12.88
C VAL A 15 -13.80 -10.95 11.99
N VAL A 16 -12.60 -10.37 11.94
CA VAL A 16 -12.34 -9.16 11.14
C VAL A 16 -12.50 -9.45 9.65
N GLY A 17 -12.03 -10.62 9.19
CA GLY A 17 -12.17 -11.06 7.81
C GLY A 17 -13.62 -11.26 7.38
N PHE A 18 -14.49 -11.78 8.27
CA PHE A 18 -15.92 -11.87 8.02
C PHE A 18 -16.54 -10.50 7.79
N PHE A 19 -16.31 -9.54 8.70
CA PHE A 19 -16.82 -8.18 8.55
C PHE A 19 -16.21 -7.46 7.35
N TYR A 20 -14.92 -7.65 7.07
CA TYR A 20 -14.27 -7.09 5.91
C TYR A 20 -14.91 -7.57 4.60
N LYS A 21 -15.17 -8.88 4.47
CA LYS A 21 -15.88 -9.45 3.31
C LYS A 21 -17.32 -8.95 3.22
N LEU A 22 -18.02 -8.86 4.35
CA LEU A 22 -19.41 -8.40 4.39
C LEU A 22 -19.56 -6.92 3.98
N TYR A 23 -18.61 -6.06 4.44
CA TYR A 23 -18.72 -4.62 4.24
C TYR A 23 -18.11 -4.15 2.92
N TYR A 24 -17.00 -4.73 2.48
CA TYR A 24 -16.29 -4.25 1.30
C TYR A 24 -16.35 -5.19 0.10
N LYS A 25 -16.79 -6.44 0.30
CA LYS A 25 -16.94 -7.47 -0.75
C LYS A 25 -15.76 -7.45 -1.75
N PRO A 26 -14.52 -7.59 -1.30
CA PRO A 26 -13.37 -7.48 -2.17
C PRO A 26 -13.33 -8.61 -3.19
N THR A 27 -13.08 -8.28 -4.45
CA THR A 27 -12.67 -9.25 -5.46
C THR A 27 -11.19 -9.55 -5.26
N ILE A 28 -10.84 -10.82 -5.08
CA ILE A 28 -9.46 -11.27 -4.86
C ILE A 28 -9.03 -12.13 -6.03
N ILE A 29 -7.96 -11.70 -6.71
CA ILE A 29 -7.46 -12.33 -7.93
C ILE A 29 -6.08 -12.91 -7.66
N ASN A 30 -5.83 -14.12 -8.16
CA ASN A 30 -4.54 -14.83 -8.13
C ASN A 30 -3.99 -15.07 -6.70
N LYS A 31 -4.87 -15.33 -5.71
CA LYS A 31 -4.45 -15.64 -4.33
C LYS A 31 -3.62 -16.92 -4.21
N GLU A 32 -3.73 -17.82 -5.18
CA GLU A 32 -2.97 -19.04 -5.33
C GLU A 32 -1.47 -18.82 -5.57
N ALA A 33 -1.08 -17.59 -5.95
CA ALA A 33 0.32 -17.19 -6.01
C ALA A 33 1.01 -17.14 -4.63
N ILE A 34 0.25 -17.20 -3.53
CA ILE A 34 0.81 -17.21 -2.17
C ILE A 34 1.30 -18.61 -1.83
N PRO A 35 2.62 -18.85 -1.64
CA PRO A 35 3.15 -20.13 -1.25
C PRO A 35 2.60 -20.60 0.10
N LYS A 36 2.25 -21.89 0.19
CA LYS A 36 1.73 -22.48 1.43
C LYS A 36 2.79 -22.65 2.51
N GLU A 37 4.05 -22.77 2.13
CA GLU A 37 5.20 -23.02 3.02
C GLU A 37 6.40 -22.16 2.61
N GLY A 38 7.41 -22.11 3.48
CA GLY A 38 8.63 -21.35 3.29
C GLY A 38 8.50 -19.87 3.60
N PRO A 39 9.61 -19.13 3.67
CA PRO A 39 9.61 -17.71 4.00
C PRO A 39 9.03 -16.90 2.86
N ILE A 40 8.08 -16.00 3.17
CA ILE A 40 7.50 -15.06 2.21
C ILE A 40 7.38 -13.67 2.79
N ILE A 41 7.45 -12.67 1.92
CA ILE A 41 7.16 -11.28 2.24
C ILE A 41 6.03 -10.80 1.33
N ILE A 42 4.85 -10.56 1.88
CA ILE A 42 3.72 -9.99 1.14
C ILE A 42 3.89 -8.47 1.12
N CYS A 43 4.07 -7.91 -0.08
CA CYS A 43 4.29 -6.48 -0.31
C CYS A 43 3.05 -5.84 -0.92
N GLY A 44 2.34 -5.03 -0.13
CA GLY A 44 1.13 -4.32 -0.57
C GLY A 44 1.33 -2.82 -0.78
N ASN A 45 0.48 -2.18 -1.62
CA ASN A 45 0.31 -0.75 -1.58
C ASN A 45 -0.48 -0.33 -0.33
N HIS A 46 -0.31 0.91 0.12
CA HIS A 46 -0.91 1.35 1.38
C HIS A 46 -1.80 2.57 1.18
N ILE A 47 -3.11 2.32 1.03
CA ILE A 47 -4.13 3.35 0.81
C ILE A 47 -5.19 3.44 1.93
N HIS A 48 -5.29 2.42 2.78
CA HIS A 48 -6.31 2.38 3.83
C HIS A 48 -5.84 1.60 5.07
N LEU A 49 -6.54 1.80 6.19
CA LEU A 49 -6.26 1.07 7.45
C LEU A 49 -6.47 -0.45 7.31
N PHE A 50 -7.32 -0.89 6.39
CA PHE A 50 -7.70 -2.30 6.21
C PHE A 50 -6.96 -3.01 5.07
N ASP A 51 -5.93 -2.41 4.48
CA ASP A 51 -5.19 -3.02 3.34
C ASP A 51 -4.63 -4.41 3.66
N GLN A 52 -4.15 -4.64 4.91
CA GLN A 52 -3.63 -5.93 5.33
C GLN A 52 -4.67 -7.04 5.31
N ASN A 53 -5.97 -6.71 5.45
CA ASN A 53 -7.01 -7.73 5.57
C ASN A 53 -7.15 -8.59 4.32
N THR A 54 -6.92 -8.03 3.13
CA THR A 54 -6.96 -8.81 1.89
C THR A 54 -5.95 -9.95 1.92
N ALA A 55 -4.71 -9.68 2.28
CA ALA A 55 -3.69 -10.71 2.40
C ALA A 55 -4.06 -11.71 3.51
N CYS A 56 -4.49 -11.23 4.68
CA CYS A 56 -4.87 -12.09 5.81
C CYS A 56 -5.99 -13.07 5.46
N ILE A 57 -7.00 -12.67 4.67
CA ILE A 57 -8.11 -13.55 4.29
C ILE A 57 -7.81 -14.45 3.07
N SER A 58 -6.69 -14.22 2.39
CA SER A 58 -6.29 -14.94 1.18
C SER A 58 -5.44 -16.17 1.45
N THR A 59 -4.91 -16.33 2.66
CA THR A 59 -4.07 -17.47 3.06
C THR A 59 -4.41 -17.93 4.47
N ASP A 60 -4.14 -19.20 4.78
CA ASP A 60 -4.25 -19.76 6.14
C ASP A 60 -3.03 -19.48 7.00
N ARG A 61 -1.96 -18.99 6.39
CA ARG A 61 -0.73 -18.61 7.08
C ARG A 61 -0.95 -17.37 7.93
N MET A 62 -0.32 -17.35 9.09
CA MET A 62 -0.20 -16.14 9.90
C MET A 62 0.76 -15.17 9.21
N ILE A 63 0.33 -13.91 9.04
CA ILE A 63 1.15 -12.87 8.42
C ILE A 63 1.52 -11.85 9.49
N HIS A 64 2.81 -11.74 9.78
CA HIS A 64 3.34 -10.79 10.74
C HIS A 64 3.52 -9.41 10.09
N TYR A 65 2.64 -8.46 10.40
CA TYR A 65 2.75 -7.09 9.92
C TYR A 65 3.58 -6.22 10.85
N MET A 66 4.35 -5.30 10.29
CA MET A 66 5.06 -4.28 11.07
C MET A 66 4.11 -3.13 11.40
N ALA A 67 3.90 -2.87 12.68
CA ALA A 67 3.02 -1.81 13.18
C ALA A 67 3.79 -0.79 14.02
N LYS A 68 3.35 0.47 13.99
CA LYS A 68 3.96 1.52 14.82
C LYS A 68 3.89 1.15 16.31
N LYS A 69 4.97 1.42 17.04
CA LYS A 69 5.10 1.18 18.49
C LYS A 69 3.90 1.74 19.27
N GLU A 70 3.45 2.94 18.92
CA GLU A 70 2.32 3.61 19.58
C GLU A 70 0.99 2.84 19.44
N HIS A 71 0.83 2.04 18.40
CA HIS A 71 -0.35 1.18 18.25
C HIS A 71 -0.30 -0.01 19.22
N LEU A 72 0.89 -0.56 19.50
CA LEU A 72 1.05 -1.68 20.41
C LEU A 72 1.02 -1.22 21.90
N GLU A 73 1.37 0.02 22.16
CA GLU A 73 1.35 0.64 23.51
C GLU A 73 0.01 1.34 23.82
N GLY A 74 -0.81 1.60 22.80
CA GLY A 74 -2.11 2.23 22.94
C GLY A 74 -3.21 1.31 23.49
N PRO A 75 -4.45 1.81 23.64
CA PRO A 75 -5.57 1.08 24.25
C PRO A 75 -5.95 -0.22 23.51
N PHE A 76 -5.63 -0.32 22.22
CA PHE A 76 -5.83 -1.54 21.41
C PHE A 76 -4.54 -2.37 21.24
N GLY A 77 -3.49 -2.12 22.04
CA GLY A 77 -2.20 -2.79 21.90
C GLY A 77 -2.29 -4.31 22.03
N TRP A 78 -3.19 -4.81 22.91
CA TRP A 78 -3.47 -6.23 23.05
C TRP A 78 -3.92 -6.90 21.73
N PHE A 79 -4.72 -6.19 20.91
CA PHE A 79 -5.16 -6.67 19.61
C PHE A 79 -3.98 -6.83 18.64
N PHE A 80 -3.10 -5.84 18.53
CA PHE A 80 -1.92 -5.89 17.67
C PHE A 80 -0.94 -6.99 18.11
N LYS A 81 -0.74 -7.17 19.42
CA LYS A 81 0.11 -8.24 19.97
C LYS A 81 -0.46 -9.62 19.64
N LEU A 82 -1.75 -9.86 19.90
CA LEU A 82 -2.41 -11.13 19.59
C LEU A 82 -2.56 -11.39 18.09
N SER A 83 -2.52 -10.35 17.27
CA SER A 83 -2.44 -10.47 15.81
C SER A 83 -1.02 -10.72 15.30
N GLY A 84 -0.02 -10.87 16.18
CA GLY A 84 1.37 -11.13 15.84
C GLY A 84 2.07 -9.99 15.13
N CYS A 85 1.63 -8.75 15.37
CA CYS A 85 2.29 -7.58 14.79
C CYS A 85 3.66 -7.34 15.44
N ILE A 86 4.66 -7.01 14.62
CA ILE A 86 5.98 -6.58 15.05
C ILE A 86 5.93 -5.10 15.38
N SER A 87 6.33 -4.73 16.61
CA SER A 87 6.45 -3.33 17.03
C SER A 87 7.62 -2.65 16.34
N VAL A 88 7.40 -1.48 15.74
CA VAL A 88 8.46 -0.70 15.07
C VAL A 88 8.44 0.73 15.56
N ASN A 89 9.57 1.17 16.10
CA ASN A 89 9.82 2.58 16.32
C ASN A 89 10.31 3.23 15.01
N ARG A 90 9.49 4.11 14.43
CA ARG A 90 9.81 4.75 13.13
C ARG A 90 10.68 5.99 13.26
N GLU A 91 10.92 6.47 14.48
CA GLU A 91 11.75 7.64 14.76
C GLU A 91 13.25 7.31 14.78
N ILE A 92 13.55 6.01 14.96
CA ILE A 92 14.91 5.50 14.99
C ILE A 92 15.09 4.37 13.96
N HIS A 93 16.32 4.03 13.66
CA HIS A 93 16.63 2.81 12.92
C HIS A 93 16.46 1.60 13.86
N ASP A 94 15.25 1.01 13.89
CA ASP A 94 14.87 -0.04 14.83
C ASP A 94 15.46 -1.41 14.43
N GLU A 95 16.70 -1.65 14.82
CA GLU A 95 17.39 -2.91 14.57
C GLU A 95 16.70 -4.10 15.25
N ASN A 96 16.03 -3.91 16.40
CA ASN A 96 15.33 -5.00 17.09
C ASN A 96 14.13 -5.48 16.26
N ALA A 97 13.33 -4.55 15.74
CA ALA A 97 12.20 -4.87 14.87
C ALA A 97 12.67 -5.57 13.58
N LYS A 98 13.78 -5.10 12.99
CA LYS A 98 14.38 -5.69 11.80
C LYS A 98 14.90 -7.11 12.07
N ASN A 99 15.64 -7.31 13.16
CA ASN A 99 16.18 -8.62 13.53
C ASN A 99 15.05 -9.61 13.85
N HIS A 100 13.99 -9.19 14.53
CA HIS A 100 12.80 -10.02 14.76
C HIS A 100 12.14 -10.42 13.42
N ALA A 101 12.00 -9.49 12.47
CA ALA A 101 11.45 -9.81 11.15
C ALA A 101 12.34 -10.81 10.38
N LEU A 102 13.67 -10.66 10.41
CA LEU A 102 14.61 -11.59 9.80
C LEU A 102 14.54 -12.98 10.45
N ASP A 103 14.42 -13.02 11.77
CA ASP A 103 14.29 -14.27 12.52
C ASP A 103 13.01 -15.03 12.14
N LEU A 104 11.88 -14.36 12.05
CA LEU A 104 10.62 -14.95 11.58
C LEU A 104 10.77 -15.52 10.17
N LEU A 105 11.40 -14.78 9.24
CA LEU A 105 11.62 -15.27 7.88
C LEU A 105 12.56 -16.46 7.85
N ASN A 106 13.65 -16.49 8.63
CA ASN A 106 14.58 -17.62 8.73
C ASN A 106 13.89 -18.89 9.28
N HIS A 107 12.82 -18.73 10.05
CA HIS A 107 11.98 -19.85 10.52
C HIS A 107 10.84 -20.23 9.55
N GLY A 108 10.83 -19.64 8.34
CA GLY A 108 9.85 -19.99 7.30
C GLY A 108 8.51 -19.32 7.45
N TYR A 109 8.37 -18.27 8.30
CA TYR A 109 7.10 -17.56 8.52
C TYR A 109 6.84 -16.50 7.44
N ALA A 110 5.62 -15.94 7.46
CA ALA A 110 5.19 -14.94 6.51
C ALA A 110 5.22 -13.54 7.13
N LEU A 111 5.84 -12.60 6.43
CA LEU A 111 5.89 -11.18 6.79
C LEU A 111 4.99 -10.37 5.86
N GLY A 112 4.27 -9.37 6.40
CA GLY A 112 3.52 -8.39 5.62
C GLY A 112 4.16 -7.01 5.71
N LEU A 113 4.40 -6.39 4.56
CA LEU A 113 5.01 -5.07 4.46
C LEU A 113 4.26 -4.17 3.49
N PHE A 114 4.32 -2.89 3.78
CA PHE A 114 3.95 -1.83 2.85
C PHE A 114 5.23 -1.10 2.45
N PRO A 115 5.85 -1.43 1.31
CA PRO A 115 7.17 -0.93 0.95
C PRO A 115 7.21 0.58 0.72
N GLU A 116 6.08 1.23 0.49
CA GLU A 116 5.92 2.69 0.48
C GLU A 116 6.25 3.32 1.85
N GLY A 117 6.22 2.54 2.93
CA GLY A 117 6.55 2.94 4.31
C GLY A 117 5.51 3.85 4.97
N THR A 118 4.50 4.29 4.24
CA THR A 118 3.42 5.14 4.74
C THR A 118 2.20 5.02 3.83
N ARG A 119 1.02 5.45 4.32
CA ARG A 119 -0.18 5.51 3.50
C ARG A 119 -0.06 6.57 2.42
N ASN A 120 -0.38 6.20 1.19
CA ASN A 120 -0.39 7.09 0.03
C ASN A 120 -1.71 7.87 -0.07
N GLN A 121 -1.98 8.71 0.92
CA GLN A 121 -3.21 9.50 1.03
C GLN A 121 -2.89 10.91 1.53
N VAL A 122 -3.31 11.93 0.79
CA VAL A 122 -3.07 13.35 1.13
C VAL A 122 -3.69 13.72 2.47
N TRP A 123 -4.93 13.31 2.74
CA TRP A 123 -5.63 13.68 3.98
C TRP A 123 -4.95 13.15 5.26
N GLY A 124 -4.13 12.11 5.16
CA GLY A 124 -3.34 11.54 6.26
C GLY A 124 -1.92 12.06 6.36
N LYS A 125 -1.50 13.00 5.51
CA LYS A 125 -0.17 13.62 5.45
C LYS A 125 -0.27 15.11 5.72
N GLU A 126 0.03 15.49 6.96
CA GLU A 126 -0.19 16.87 7.44
C GLU A 126 0.46 17.93 6.57
N GLU A 127 1.74 17.76 6.19
CA GLU A 127 2.47 18.72 5.36
C GLU A 127 1.84 18.90 3.98
N VAL A 128 1.62 17.79 3.25
CA VAL A 128 1.02 17.82 1.91
C VAL A 128 -0.40 18.36 1.97
N ASN A 129 -1.17 17.93 2.98
CA ASN A 129 -2.53 18.39 3.21
C ASN A 129 -2.59 19.91 3.46
N LYS A 130 -1.74 20.45 4.34
CA LYS A 130 -1.66 21.89 4.61
C LYS A 130 -1.28 22.67 3.35
N LYS A 131 -0.21 22.25 2.66
CA LYS A 131 0.24 22.88 1.40
C LYS A 131 -0.91 22.96 0.39
N LEU A 132 -1.60 21.84 0.17
CA LEU A 132 -2.68 21.77 -0.79
C LEU A 132 -3.90 22.59 -0.34
N TYR A 133 -4.25 22.58 0.96
CA TYR A 133 -5.38 23.35 1.48
C TYR A 133 -5.21 24.86 1.31
N GLU A 134 -3.98 25.39 1.36
CA GLU A 134 -3.71 26.81 1.12
C GLU A 134 -4.26 27.31 -0.23
N LEU A 135 -4.33 26.45 -1.25
CA LEU A 135 -4.88 26.77 -2.56
C LEU A 135 -6.42 26.96 -2.54
N TYR A 136 -7.09 26.36 -1.54
CA TYR A 136 -8.56 26.26 -1.49
C TYR A 136 -9.20 26.97 -0.31
N LYS A 137 -8.43 27.40 0.71
CA LYS A 137 -8.94 27.92 1.99
C LYS A 137 -9.95 29.05 1.85
N ASN A 138 -9.80 29.89 0.81
CA ASN A 138 -10.72 31.02 0.54
C ASN A 138 -11.99 30.61 -0.25
N LYS A 139 -12.05 29.36 -0.76
CA LYS A 139 -13.17 28.87 -1.58
C LYS A 139 -13.93 27.73 -0.93
N ILE A 140 -13.25 26.90 -0.12
CA ILE A 140 -13.79 25.64 0.41
C ILE A 140 -13.47 25.54 1.90
N PRO A 141 -14.47 25.40 2.78
CA PRO A 141 -14.25 25.11 4.21
C PRO A 141 -13.47 23.80 4.40
N TYR A 142 -12.56 23.75 5.37
CA TYR A 142 -11.66 22.62 5.62
C TYR A 142 -12.38 21.26 5.71
N LYS A 143 -13.50 21.20 6.42
CA LYS A 143 -14.32 19.97 6.54
C LYS A 143 -14.82 19.45 5.18
N LYS A 144 -15.24 20.35 4.29
CA LYS A 144 -15.69 20.02 2.92
C LYS A 144 -14.50 19.58 2.06
N TYR A 145 -13.37 20.29 2.17
CA TYR A 145 -12.13 19.94 1.49
C TYR A 145 -11.65 18.51 1.84
N ILE A 146 -11.58 18.14 3.13
CA ILE A 146 -11.23 16.79 3.57
C ILE A 146 -12.22 15.74 3.03
N LYS A 147 -13.51 16.07 2.96
CA LYS A 147 -14.51 15.16 2.39
C LYS A 147 -14.25 14.89 0.90
N ILE A 148 -13.86 15.93 0.14
CA ILE A 148 -13.51 15.81 -1.29
C ILE A 148 -12.25 14.94 -1.45
N LEU A 149 -11.18 15.23 -0.70
CA LEU A 149 -9.95 14.42 -0.75
C LEU A 149 -10.21 12.93 -0.52
N LYS A 150 -11.06 12.60 0.46
CA LYS A 150 -11.43 11.22 0.78
C LYS A 150 -12.30 10.59 -0.32
N ALA A 151 -13.26 11.34 -0.84
CA ALA A 151 -14.17 10.85 -1.90
C ALA A 151 -13.41 10.56 -3.20
N ASN A 152 -12.43 11.40 -3.54
CA ASN A 152 -11.59 11.25 -4.73
C ASN A 152 -10.36 10.38 -4.48
N GLN A 153 -10.09 9.99 -3.22
CA GLN A 153 -8.90 9.21 -2.82
C GLN A 153 -7.58 9.81 -3.31
N VAL A 154 -7.45 11.14 -3.25
CA VAL A 154 -6.27 11.85 -3.74
C VAL A 154 -5.00 11.31 -3.07
N CYS A 155 -4.08 10.79 -3.89
CA CYS A 155 -2.83 10.20 -3.46
C CYS A 155 -1.71 11.23 -3.34
N VAL A 156 -0.78 10.99 -2.43
CA VAL A 156 0.42 11.83 -2.28
C VAL A 156 1.30 11.74 -3.54
N SER A 157 1.45 10.53 -4.12
CA SER A 157 2.21 10.32 -5.35
C SER A 157 1.66 11.11 -6.54
N GLU A 158 0.35 11.26 -6.63
CA GLU A 158 -0.30 12.08 -7.65
C GLU A 158 0.06 13.57 -7.48
N ILE A 159 -0.01 14.09 -6.25
CA ILE A 159 0.36 15.48 -5.96
C ILE A 159 1.86 15.71 -6.20
N MET A 160 2.71 14.75 -5.86
CA MET A 160 4.15 14.82 -6.16
C MET A 160 4.40 14.94 -7.67
N LEU A 161 3.70 14.15 -8.50
CA LEU A 161 3.82 14.29 -9.96
C LEU A 161 3.33 15.67 -10.42
N LEU A 162 2.16 16.14 -9.95
CA LEU A 162 1.66 17.46 -10.33
C LEU A 162 2.61 18.60 -9.92
N ASP A 163 3.27 18.49 -8.75
CA ASP A 163 4.31 19.44 -8.33
C ASP A 163 5.48 19.46 -9.34
N ILE A 164 5.98 18.29 -9.75
CA ILE A 164 7.05 18.15 -10.75
C ILE A 164 6.62 18.74 -12.11
N LEU A 165 5.43 18.40 -12.57
CA LEU A 165 4.91 18.90 -13.86
C LEU A 165 4.74 20.43 -13.86
N LEU A 166 4.37 21.01 -12.71
CA LEU A 166 4.27 22.46 -12.55
C LEU A 166 5.66 23.12 -12.61
N GLU A 167 6.67 22.55 -11.94
CA GLU A 167 8.05 23.02 -11.96
C GLU A 167 8.65 22.93 -13.39
N GLN A 168 8.34 21.84 -14.11
CA GLN A 168 8.73 21.64 -15.52
C GLN A 168 7.91 22.50 -16.50
N LYS A 169 6.94 23.29 -16.05
CA LYS A 169 6.02 24.08 -16.88
C LYS A 169 5.20 23.26 -17.89
N LYS A 170 5.02 21.95 -17.64
CA LYS A 170 4.13 21.08 -18.42
C LYS A 170 2.66 21.32 -18.10
N ILE A 171 2.37 21.87 -16.92
CA ILE A 171 1.04 22.34 -16.51
C ILE A 171 1.13 23.77 -15.95
N THR A 172 0.03 24.51 -16.03
CA THR A 172 -0.07 25.85 -15.44
C THR A 172 -0.47 25.81 -13.96
N LYS A 173 -0.30 26.94 -13.25
CA LYS A 173 -0.78 27.08 -11.86
C LYS A 173 -2.31 26.94 -11.76
N GLU A 174 -3.02 27.41 -12.76
CA GLU A 174 -4.47 27.32 -12.87
C GLU A 174 -4.88 25.85 -13.05
N GLU A 175 -4.28 25.13 -14.00
CA GLU A 175 -4.54 23.70 -14.20
C GLU A 175 -4.26 22.89 -12.92
N TYR A 176 -3.14 23.15 -12.24
CA TYR A 176 -2.82 22.50 -10.98
C TYR A 176 -3.95 22.76 -9.95
N LYS A 177 -4.31 24.03 -9.73
CA LYS A 177 -5.31 24.43 -8.74
C LYS A 177 -6.70 23.86 -9.04
N ASP A 178 -7.09 23.82 -10.30
CA ASP A 178 -8.43 23.36 -10.68
C ASP A 178 -8.55 21.84 -10.60
N ASN A 179 -7.44 21.10 -10.72
CA ASN A 179 -7.45 19.64 -10.84
C ASN A 179 -6.84 18.87 -9.66
N ALA A 180 -6.07 19.50 -8.75
CA ALA A 180 -5.37 18.77 -7.70
C ALA A 180 -6.29 18.02 -6.72
N LEU A 181 -7.56 18.42 -6.58
CA LEU A 181 -8.55 17.66 -5.80
C LEU A 181 -9.15 16.45 -6.55
N ASN A 182 -8.82 16.29 -7.83
CA ASN A 182 -9.18 15.16 -8.66
C ASN A 182 -7.97 14.74 -9.53
N ALA A 183 -6.82 14.63 -8.87
CA ALA A 183 -5.52 14.49 -9.50
C ALA A 183 -5.43 13.28 -10.43
N SER A 184 -5.98 12.12 -10.04
CA SER A 184 -5.95 10.90 -10.85
C SER A 184 -6.57 11.11 -12.24
N VAL A 185 -7.77 11.72 -12.29
CA VAL A 185 -8.47 11.98 -13.55
C VAL A 185 -7.70 12.97 -14.42
N PHE A 186 -7.11 13.99 -13.81
CA PHE A 186 -6.30 14.97 -14.55
C PHE A 186 -5.02 14.35 -15.11
N ILE A 187 -4.31 13.54 -14.32
CA ILE A 187 -3.09 12.84 -14.77
C ILE A 187 -3.41 11.88 -15.91
N GLU A 188 -4.51 11.12 -15.85
CA GLU A 188 -4.97 10.28 -16.95
C GLU A 188 -5.24 11.09 -18.22
N LYS A 189 -5.90 12.24 -18.11
CA LYS A 189 -6.13 13.17 -19.22
C LYS A 189 -4.82 13.67 -19.82
N LEU A 190 -3.84 14.05 -18.99
CA LEU A 190 -2.51 14.48 -19.47
C LEU A 190 -1.79 13.38 -20.24
N LEU A 191 -1.95 12.10 -19.83
CA LEU A 191 -1.41 10.95 -20.55
C LEU A 191 -2.10 10.78 -21.91
N GLU A 192 -3.44 10.83 -21.97
CA GLU A 192 -4.23 10.74 -23.20
C GLU A 192 -3.88 11.85 -24.19
N GLU A 193 -3.63 13.08 -23.68
CA GLU A 193 -3.18 14.23 -24.45
C GLU A 193 -1.69 14.17 -24.82
N LYS A 194 -0.94 13.14 -24.39
CA LYS A 194 0.51 12.97 -24.59
C LYS A 194 1.36 14.12 -24.03
N ARG A 195 0.87 14.78 -22.98
CA ARG A 195 1.61 15.83 -22.25
C ARG A 195 2.57 15.26 -21.23
N ILE A 196 2.33 14.01 -20.82
CA ILE A 196 3.21 13.22 -19.96
C ILE A 196 3.51 11.87 -20.60
N THR A 197 4.61 11.24 -20.21
CA THR A 197 5.00 9.90 -20.65
C THR A 197 4.34 8.81 -19.79
N GLU A 198 4.40 7.55 -20.27
CA GLU A 198 3.97 6.39 -19.48
C GLU A 198 4.79 6.26 -18.20
N GLU A 199 6.10 6.55 -18.24
CA GLU A 199 6.96 6.52 -17.04
C GLU A 199 6.51 7.57 -16.01
N GLU A 200 6.21 8.80 -16.44
CA GLU A 200 5.69 9.84 -15.55
C GLU A 200 4.33 9.43 -14.95
N TYR A 201 3.47 8.82 -15.75
CA TYR A 201 2.21 8.26 -15.24
C TYR A 201 2.46 7.16 -14.20
N ASP A 202 3.38 6.23 -14.47
CA ASP A 202 3.72 5.14 -13.56
C ASP A 202 4.27 5.65 -12.21
N GLU A 203 5.00 6.78 -12.23
CA GLU A 203 5.46 7.44 -11.00
C GLU A 203 4.31 7.97 -10.12
N SER A 204 3.17 8.36 -10.71
CA SER A 204 2.00 8.81 -9.96
C SER A 204 1.28 7.67 -9.22
N LEU A 205 1.50 6.43 -9.62
CA LEU A 205 0.71 5.31 -9.12
C LEU A 205 1.10 4.86 -7.71
N LEU A 206 2.38 4.96 -7.34
CA LEU A 206 2.91 4.51 -6.04
C LEU A 206 3.90 5.54 -5.50
N LEU A 207 4.01 5.63 -4.19
CA LEU A 207 5.14 6.33 -3.56
C LEU A 207 6.45 5.58 -3.84
N PRO A 208 7.61 6.23 -3.76
CA PRO A 208 8.91 5.57 -3.85
C PRO A 208 9.01 4.42 -2.85
N LEU A 209 9.44 3.25 -3.32
CA LEU A 209 9.57 2.07 -2.47
C LEU A 209 10.87 2.14 -1.65
N LYS A 210 10.80 1.65 -0.40
CA LYS A 210 11.94 1.49 0.50
C LYS A 210 12.60 0.12 0.28
N PHE A 211 13.88 0.02 0.59
CA PHE A 211 14.67 -1.22 0.44
C PHE A 211 14.31 -2.36 1.40
N GLY A 212 13.55 -2.08 2.47
CA GLY A 212 13.32 -3.05 3.55
C GLY A 212 12.86 -4.43 3.07
N ALA A 213 11.89 -4.48 2.17
CA ALA A 213 11.36 -5.74 1.65
C ALA A 213 12.41 -6.53 0.86
N VAL A 214 13.06 -5.89 -0.12
CA VAL A 214 14.05 -6.56 -0.99
C VAL A 214 15.32 -6.95 -0.22
N SER A 215 15.76 -6.11 0.71
CA SER A 215 16.91 -6.42 1.57
C SER A 215 16.66 -7.62 2.51
N MET A 216 15.45 -7.71 3.10
CA MET A 216 15.09 -8.88 3.92
C MET A 216 14.92 -10.13 3.07
N ALA A 217 14.31 -10.03 1.88
CA ALA A 217 14.18 -11.14 0.95
C ALA A 217 15.55 -11.69 0.53
N GLN A 218 16.49 -10.81 0.17
CA GLN A 218 17.84 -11.20 -0.20
C GLN A 218 18.58 -11.94 0.92
N LYS A 219 18.47 -11.43 2.16
CA LYS A 219 19.16 -12.00 3.33
C LYS A 219 18.62 -13.36 3.78
N THR A 220 17.34 -13.64 3.55
CA THR A 220 16.65 -14.80 4.08
C THR A 220 16.22 -15.81 3.02
N GLY A 221 16.40 -15.46 1.73
CA GLY A 221 15.86 -16.26 0.62
C GLY A 221 14.32 -16.23 0.54
N ALA A 222 13.66 -15.33 1.27
CA ALA A 222 12.21 -15.20 1.24
C ALA A 222 11.72 -14.76 -0.15
N THR A 223 10.60 -15.34 -0.58
CA THR A 223 9.94 -14.94 -1.82
C THR A 223 9.04 -13.74 -1.57
N ILE A 224 9.18 -12.68 -2.36
CA ILE A 224 8.28 -11.52 -2.30
C ILE A 224 7.02 -11.83 -3.10
N ILE A 225 5.86 -11.58 -2.51
CA ILE A 225 4.54 -11.70 -3.15
C ILE A 225 3.92 -10.29 -3.21
N PRO A 226 3.97 -9.62 -4.38
CA PRO A 226 3.32 -8.34 -4.55
C PRO A 226 1.80 -8.48 -4.47
N VAL A 227 1.14 -7.50 -3.86
CA VAL A 227 -0.33 -7.42 -3.87
C VAL A 227 -0.76 -5.96 -4.01
N ILE A 228 -1.67 -5.69 -4.93
CA ILE A 228 -2.23 -4.34 -5.11
C ILE A 228 -3.73 -4.37 -4.87
N THR A 229 -4.17 -3.47 -4.02
CA THR A 229 -5.57 -3.15 -3.85
C THR A 229 -5.90 -1.86 -4.60
N THR A 230 -6.89 -1.94 -5.50
CA THR A 230 -7.47 -0.81 -6.24
C THR A 230 -8.95 -0.65 -5.90
N GLY A 231 -9.53 0.49 -6.27
CA GLY A 231 -10.90 0.83 -5.93
C GLY A 231 -11.05 1.54 -4.60
N LYS A 232 -12.27 1.66 -4.11
CA LYS A 232 -12.60 2.50 -2.95
C LYS A 232 -13.14 1.67 -1.80
N TYR A 233 -12.67 1.94 -0.59
CA TYR A 233 -13.21 1.40 0.65
C TYR A 233 -14.56 2.07 0.99
N VAL A 234 -15.60 1.73 0.24
CA VAL A 234 -16.96 2.22 0.43
C VAL A 234 -17.87 1.09 0.92
N PHE A 235 -18.62 1.36 1.96
CA PHE A 235 -19.53 0.39 2.58
C PHE A 235 -20.53 -0.18 1.56
N LYS A 236 -20.61 -1.51 1.50
CA LYS A 236 -21.46 -2.28 0.57
C LYS A 236 -21.22 -2.01 -0.93
N ASN A 237 -20.05 -1.47 -1.28
CA ASN A 237 -19.67 -1.28 -2.67
C ASN A 237 -18.67 -2.36 -3.09
N ASN A 238 -18.91 -3.01 -4.23
CA ASN A 238 -18.10 -4.14 -4.73
C ASN A 238 -16.88 -3.69 -5.55
N HIS A 239 -16.51 -2.42 -5.51
CA HIS A 239 -15.40 -1.87 -6.32
C HIS A 239 -14.02 -1.99 -5.67
N LEU A 240 -13.85 -2.85 -4.66
CA LEU A 240 -12.56 -3.14 -4.08
C LEU A 240 -11.97 -4.38 -4.76
N ASN A 241 -10.87 -4.20 -5.47
CA ASN A 241 -10.15 -5.24 -6.18
C ASN A 241 -8.75 -5.41 -5.61
N SER A 242 -8.39 -6.62 -5.25
CA SER A 242 -7.05 -6.96 -4.76
C SER A 242 -6.45 -8.07 -5.60
N ARG A 243 -5.28 -7.80 -6.17
CA ARG A 243 -4.62 -8.68 -7.13
C ARG A 243 -3.23 -9.06 -6.64
N PHE A 244 -2.98 -10.34 -6.49
CA PHE A 244 -1.64 -10.87 -6.20
C PHE A 244 -0.85 -11.01 -7.49
N GLY A 245 0.41 -10.60 -7.44
CA GLY A 245 1.33 -10.65 -8.57
C GLY A 245 2.19 -11.89 -8.60
N ASN A 246 3.09 -11.92 -9.56
CA ASN A 246 4.05 -13.00 -9.70
C ASN A 246 5.04 -13.00 -8.53
N PRO A 247 5.37 -14.17 -7.97
CA PRO A 247 6.39 -14.28 -6.94
C PRO A 247 7.75 -13.79 -7.42
N ILE A 248 8.42 -12.95 -6.64
CA ILE A 248 9.75 -12.41 -6.95
C ILE A 248 10.76 -13.00 -5.97
N LYS A 249 11.83 -13.60 -6.51
CA LYS A 249 13.01 -14.04 -5.75
C LYS A 249 14.11 -12.99 -5.90
N VAL A 250 14.83 -12.74 -4.81
CA VAL A 250 15.95 -11.80 -4.79
C VAL A 250 17.23 -12.60 -4.48
N PRO A 251 17.99 -13.00 -5.51
CA PRO A 251 19.27 -13.68 -5.34
C PRO A 251 20.27 -12.86 -4.50
N ALA A 252 21.20 -13.56 -3.83
CA ALA A 252 22.16 -12.92 -2.94
C ALA A 252 23.09 -11.92 -3.65
N ASP A 253 23.34 -12.12 -4.92
CA ASP A 253 24.19 -11.31 -5.80
C ASP A 253 23.44 -10.23 -6.58
N MET A 254 22.09 -10.21 -6.52
CA MET A 254 21.30 -9.18 -7.20
C MET A 254 21.50 -7.80 -6.56
N ASN A 255 21.63 -6.76 -7.36
CA ASN A 255 21.65 -5.39 -6.86
C ASN A 255 20.29 -5.02 -6.24
N LEU A 256 20.31 -4.39 -5.06
CA LEU A 256 19.08 -4.04 -4.33
C LEU A 256 18.22 -2.99 -5.06
N GLU A 257 18.83 -2.09 -5.85
CA GLU A 257 18.07 -1.16 -6.71
C GLU A 257 17.33 -1.92 -7.80
N GLU A 258 17.99 -2.89 -8.44
CA GLU A 258 17.37 -3.76 -9.43
C GLU A 258 16.20 -4.55 -8.83
N ALA A 259 16.41 -5.16 -7.67
CA ALA A 259 15.36 -5.90 -6.96
C ALA A 259 14.17 -5.00 -6.59
N LYS A 260 14.43 -3.76 -6.13
CA LYS A 260 13.42 -2.76 -5.82
C LYS A 260 12.64 -2.35 -7.06
N GLU A 261 13.34 -2.16 -8.16
CA GLU A 261 12.71 -1.79 -9.44
C GLU A 261 11.84 -2.93 -10.00
N LEU A 262 12.28 -4.19 -9.90
CA LEU A 262 11.45 -5.35 -10.25
C LEU A 262 10.15 -5.39 -9.42
N LEU A 263 10.26 -5.17 -8.11
CA LEU A 263 9.09 -5.09 -7.25
C LEU A 263 8.15 -3.94 -7.65
N ARG A 264 8.72 -2.74 -7.91
CA ARG A 264 7.95 -1.56 -8.34
C ARG A 264 7.22 -1.81 -9.65
N LYS A 265 7.90 -2.32 -10.66
CA LYS A 265 7.31 -2.64 -11.98
C LYS A 265 6.14 -3.61 -11.86
N GLU A 266 6.30 -4.67 -11.07
CA GLU A 266 5.21 -5.63 -10.87
C GLU A 266 4.04 -4.98 -10.13
N MET A 267 4.27 -4.20 -9.07
CA MET A 267 3.22 -3.49 -8.35
C MET A 267 2.49 -2.47 -9.25
N VAL A 268 3.21 -1.72 -10.09
CA VAL A 268 2.63 -0.79 -11.07
C VAL A 268 1.78 -1.53 -12.10
N ARG A 269 2.28 -2.65 -12.65
CA ARG A 269 1.54 -3.50 -13.59
C ARG A 269 0.20 -3.94 -13.00
N LEU A 270 0.23 -4.47 -11.77
CA LEU A 270 -0.97 -4.92 -11.05
C LEU A 270 -1.95 -3.76 -10.81
N LYS A 271 -1.44 -2.56 -10.50
CA LYS A 271 -2.28 -1.38 -10.28
C LYS A 271 -2.96 -0.93 -11.58
N LYS A 272 -2.23 -0.88 -12.71
CA LYS A 272 -2.79 -0.57 -14.03
C LYS A 272 -3.89 -1.57 -14.42
N GLU A 273 -3.66 -2.87 -14.23
CA GLU A 273 -4.68 -3.90 -14.48
C GLU A 273 -5.92 -3.71 -13.62
N GLY A 274 -5.75 -3.47 -12.32
CA GLY A 274 -6.88 -3.24 -11.42
C GLY A 274 -7.68 -1.98 -11.75
N LEU A 275 -7.03 -0.88 -12.15
CA LEU A 275 -7.68 0.34 -12.60
C LEU A 275 -8.43 0.12 -13.92
N LYS A 276 -7.84 -0.64 -14.84
CA LYS A 276 -8.49 -1.02 -16.11
C LYS A 276 -9.77 -1.83 -15.87
N ASP A 277 -9.71 -2.84 -15.00
CA ASP A 277 -10.88 -3.66 -14.68
C ASP A 277 -12.04 -2.84 -14.09
N ILE A 278 -11.73 -1.83 -13.27
CA ILE A 278 -12.71 -0.88 -12.73
C ILE A 278 -13.33 -0.04 -13.86
N LYS A 279 -12.50 0.49 -14.78
CA LYS A 279 -12.98 1.30 -15.92
C LYS A 279 -13.87 0.49 -16.87
N GLU A 280 -13.55 -0.78 -17.08
CA GLU A 280 -14.31 -1.69 -17.95
C GLU A 280 -15.54 -2.29 -17.26
N GLY A 281 -15.81 -1.94 -15.99
CA GLY A 281 -16.96 -2.44 -15.24
C GLY A 281 -16.93 -3.95 -14.96
N LYS A 282 -15.73 -4.56 -14.97
CA LYS A 282 -15.54 -5.98 -14.68
C LYS A 282 -15.64 -6.29 -13.19
N ILE A 283 -15.59 -5.24 -12.38
CA ILE A 283 -15.60 -5.31 -10.91
C ILE A 283 -16.43 -4.17 -10.34
#